data_90c2e9d4521f8f5425cc0b4dc3469d6b
#
_entry.id   90c2e9d4521f8f5425cc0b4dc3469d6b
#
_cell.length_a   1.000
_cell.length_b   1.000
_cell.length_c   1.000
_cell.angle_alpha   90.00
_cell.angle_beta   90.00
_cell.angle_gamma   90.00
#
_symmetry.space_group_name_H-M   'P 1'
#
loop_
_entity.id
_entity.type
_entity.pdbx_description
1 polymer ?
#
loop_
_entity_poly.entity_id
_entity_poly.type
_entity_poly.pdbx_seq_one_letter_code
_entity_poly.pdbx_strand_id
1 'polypeptide(L)'
;MIYPQWQGGIVNHWMPDLPADDASRGYYLGAQLLNILAPPSPQKTVEVPISLDINDRETDLGISARKVILKQTKAALELLHENAPEKIVTLGGECSVSVVPFTYLAAKYPDDIAIVWIDAHPDINLPYDEYKGYHAMALTACLGMGDEEILQLLPGKFKVSNTLIVGLRSWDEGMKERQKNLGIKGLSPEEVAKDSSSILKWLKRGRAHPKLSFTSIWT
;
A
#
# COMPACT_ATOMS: atom_id res chain seq x y z
N MET A 1 -12.53 6.29 2.63
CA MET A 1 -12.49 4.94 3.25
C MET A 1 -11.53 5.00 4.42
N ILE A 2 -11.92 4.50 5.57
CA ILE A 2 -11.05 4.29 6.74
C ILE A 2 -10.62 2.84 6.71
N TYR A 3 -9.32 2.57 6.70
CA TYR A 3 -8.78 1.20 6.62
C TYR A 3 -7.66 1.02 7.64
N PRO A 4 -8.02 0.83 8.93
CA PRO A 4 -7.08 0.90 10.05
C PRO A 4 -6.30 -0.41 10.25
N GLN A 5 -5.93 -1.11 9.17
CA GLN A 5 -5.17 -2.35 9.22
C GLN A 5 -3.79 -2.12 9.82
N TRP A 6 -3.38 -2.99 10.72
CA TRP A 6 -2.10 -2.92 11.43
C TRP A 6 -1.27 -4.20 11.29
N GLN A 7 -1.90 -5.29 10.89
CA GLN A 7 -1.32 -6.63 10.88
C GLN A 7 -0.15 -6.77 9.91
N GLY A 8 -0.18 -6.04 8.80
CA GLY A 8 0.90 -6.08 7.83
C GLY A 8 2.20 -5.43 8.29
N GLY A 9 2.16 -4.60 9.33
CA GLY A 9 3.29 -3.76 9.74
C GLY A 9 4.32 -4.40 10.67
N ILE A 10 4.05 -5.51 11.33
CA ILE A 10 4.90 -6.20 12.31
C ILE A 10 5.69 -5.23 13.23
N VAL A 11 5.02 -4.22 13.80
CA VAL A 11 5.67 -3.12 14.55
C VAL A 11 6.52 -3.60 15.71
N ASN A 12 6.12 -4.69 16.37
CA ASN A 12 6.87 -5.31 17.43
C ASN A 12 8.27 -5.84 17.01
N HIS A 13 8.51 -6.03 15.71
CA HIS A 13 9.84 -6.36 15.19
C HIS A 13 10.79 -5.15 15.26
N TRP A 14 10.26 -3.96 15.02
CA TRP A 14 11.03 -2.72 14.99
C TRP A 14 11.12 -2.04 16.36
N MET A 15 10.18 -2.32 17.25
CA MET A 15 10.06 -1.73 18.58
C MET A 15 9.95 -2.84 19.65
N PRO A 16 11.00 -3.66 19.82
CA PRO A 16 10.95 -4.82 20.71
C PRO A 16 10.78 -4.45 22.19
N ASP A 17 11.13 -3.22 22.56
CA ASP A 17 11.00 -2.71 23.95
C ASP A 17 9.56 -2.32 24.32
N LEU A 18 8.67 -2.20 23.32
CA LEU A 18 7.26 -1.95 23.58
C LEU A 18 6.48 -3.27 23.70
N PRO A 19 5.49 -3.33 24.61
CA PRO A 19 4.55 -4.43 24.62
C PRO A 19 3.96 -4.63 23.21
N ALA A 20 3.93 -5.87 22.73
CA ALA A 20 3.49 -6.18 21.38
C ALA A 20 2.08 -5.65 21.07
N ASP A 21 1.23 -5.57 22.09
CA ASP A 21 -0.13 -5.05 22.01
C ASP A 21 -0.17 -3.56 21.71
N ASP A 22 0.66 -2.79 22.43
CA ASP A 22 0.72 -1.34 22.27
C ASP A 22 1.34 -0.98 20.91
N ALA A 23 2.45 -1.66 20.57
CA ALA A 23 3.10 -1.48 19.27
C ALA A 23 2.14 -1.77 18.08
N SER A 24 1.31 -2.80 18.21
CA SER A 24 0.38 -3.20 17.15
C SER A 24 -0.75 -2.22 16.93
N ARG A 25 -1.25 -1.59 17.99
CA ARG A 25 -2.38 -0.65 17.93
C ARG A 25 -2.03 0.71 17.34
N GLY A 26 -0.76 1.04 17.20
CA GLY A 26 -0.33 2.34 16.68
C GLY A 26 -0.95 2.69 15.33
N TYR A 27 -0.91 1.78 14.37
CA TYR A 27 -1.53 1.99 13.06
C TYR A 27 -3.05 2.13 13.12
N TYR A 28 -3.72 1.34 13.97
CA TYR A 28 -5.16 1.46 14.18
C TYR A 28 -5.52 2.84 14.74
N LEU A 29 -4.88 3.24 15.84
CA LEU A 29 -5.12 4.54 16.46
C LEU A 29 -4.75 5.70 15.55
N GLY A 30 -3.65 5.59 14.81
CA GLY A 30 -3.22 6.59 13.82
C GLY A 30 -4.28 6.83 12.74
N ALA A 31 -4.88 5.78 12.20
CA ALA A 31 -5.96 5.90 11.22
C ALA A 31 -7.22 6.56 11.80
N GLN A 32 -7.56 6.24 13.05
CA GLN A 32 -8.69 6.89 13.75
C GLN A 32 -8.42 8.37 14.04
N LEU A 33 -7.21 8.71 14.45
CA LEU A 33 -6.81 10.11 14.66
C LEU A 33 -6.83 10.89 13.34
N LEU A 34 -6.34 10.31 12.25
CA LEU A 34 -6.43 10.93 10.92
C LEU A 34 -7.88 11.18 10.52
N ASN A 35 -8.80 10.26 10.82
CA ASN A 35 -10.22 10.44 10.54
C ASN A 35 -10.83 11.61 11.35
N ILE A 36 -10.41 11.79 12.60
CA ILE A 36 -10.87 12.90 13.45
C ILE A 36 -10.32 14.24 12.95
N LEU A 37 -9.06 14.27 12.50
CA LEU A 37 -8.35 15.47 12.07
C LEU A 37 -8.64 15.84 10.62
N ALA A 38 -9.10 14.88 9.81
CA ALA A 38 -9.41 15.11 8.41
C ALA A 38 -10.54 16.15 8.24
N PRO A 39 -10.45 17.02 7.22
CA PRO A 39 -11.53 17.91 6.91
C PRO A 39 -12.84 17.14 6.66
N PRO A 40 -14.01 17.70 7.04
CA PRO A 40 -15.30 17.08 6.72
C PRO A 40 -15.40 16.80 5.22
N SER A 41 -15.79 15.59 4.87
CA SER A 41 -16.02 15.20 3.47
C SER A 41 -17.53 15.18 3.17
N PRO A 42 -17.99 15.77 2.07
CA PRO A 42 -19.37 15.62 1.61
C PRO A 42 -19.64 14.23 1.05
N GLN A 43 -18.60 13.42 0.83
CA GLN A 43 -18.72 12.08 0.30
C GLN A 43 -18.91 11.05 1.42
N LYS A 44 -19.59 9.94 1.08
CA LYS A 44 -19.79 8.83 2.02
C LYS A 44 -18.46 8.31 2.55
N THR A 45 -18.36 8.21 3.86
CA THR A 45 -17.26 7.54 4.54
C THR A 45 -17.66 6.11 4.88
N VAL A 46 -16.80 5.14 4.56
CA VAL A 46 -16.95 3.73 4.92
C VAL A 46 -15.72 3.27 5.67
N GLU A 47 -15.88 2.34 6.61
CA GLU A 47 -14.79 1.78 7.39
C GLU A 47 -14.65 0.28 7.11
N VAL A 48 -13.44 -0.15 6.82
CA VAL A 48 -13.12 -1.57 6.62
C VAL A 48 -13.06 -2.25 7.99
N PRO A 49 -13.87 -3.30 8.23
CA PRO A 49 -13.79 -4.05 9.48
C PRO A 49 -12.45 -4.77 9.57
N ILE A 50 -11.71 -4.51 10.64
CA ILE A 50 -10.41 -5.14 10.91
C ILE A 50 -10.45 -5.91 12.22
N SER A 51 -9.60 -6.94 12.35
CA SER A 51 -9.43 -7.65 13.61
C SER A 51 -8.64 -6.80 14.61
N LEU A 52 -9.10 -6.77 15.85
CA LEU A 52 -8.38 -6.20 16.98
C LEU A 52 -7.70 -7.27 17.85
N ASP A 53 -7.78 -8.53 17.44
CA ASP A 53 -7.11 -9.61 18.14
C ASP A 53 -5.60 -9.57 17.86
N ILE A 54 -4.85 -9.29 18.90
CA ILE A 54 -3.38 -9.21 18.87
C ILE A 54 -2.70 -10.56 18.66
N ASN A 55 -3.42 -11.66 18.84
CA ASN A 55 -2.90 -13.02 18.63
C ASN A 55 -2.97 -13.44 17.15
N ASP A 56 -3.70 -12.72 16.33
CA ASP A 56 -3.83 -12.94 14.88
C ASP A 56 -2.53 -12.58 14.12
N ARG A 57 -1.40 -13.23 14.47
CA ARG A 57 -0.06 -12.93 13.93
C ARG A 57 0.67 -14.15 13.37
N GLU A 58 -0.03 -15.28 13.24
CA GLU A 58 0.56 -16.48 12.67
C GLU A 58 1.13 -16.19 11.27
N THR A 59 2.39 -16.59 11.04
CA THR A 59 2.99 -16.52 9.72
C THR A 59 2.55 -17.74 8.90
N ASP A 60 1.92 -17.49 7.78
CA ASP A 60 1.47 -18.50 6.82
C ASP A 60 1.94 -18.13 5.42
N LEU A 61 2.45 -19.10 4.66
CA LEU A 61 2.99 -18.92 3.30
C LEU A 61 3.91 -17.71 3.14
N GLY A 62 4.72 -17.42 4.17
CA GLY A 62 5.70 -16.34 4.16
C GLY A 62 5.14 -14.95 4.49
N ILE A 63 3.88 -14.85 4.92
CA ILE A 63 3.24 -13.59 5.30
C ILE A 63 2.74 -13.67 6.74
N SER A 64 3.11 -12.70 7.56
CA SER A 64 2.60 -12.56 8.92
C SER A 64 1.13 -12.13 8.89
N ALA A 65 0.30 -12.73 9.74
CA ALA A 65 -1.15 -12.50 9.82
C ALA A 65 -1.92 -12.69 8.48
N ARG A 66 -1.41 -13.54 7.59
CA ARG A 66 -1.96 -13.74 6.25
C ARG A 66 -3.47 -14.00 6.23
N LYS A 67 -3.96 -14.88 7.09
CA LYS A 67 -5.40 -15.25 7.16
C LYS A 67 -6.29 -14.05 7.46
N VAL A 68 -5.81 -13.17 8.35
CA VAL A 68 -6.53 -11.94 8.74
C VAL A 68 -6.50 -10.94 7.60
N ILE A 69 -5.33 -10.75 6.98
CA ILE A 69 -5.16 -9.86 5.82
C ILE A 69 -6.08 -10.28 4.67
N LEU A 70 -6.17 -11.57 4.36
CA LEU A 70 -7.12 -12.10 3.37
C LEU A 70 -8.57 -11.74 3.68
N LYS A 71 -9.00 -11.91 4.94
CA LYS A 71 -10.35 -11.56 5.39
C LYS A 71 -10.62 -10.07 5.23
N GLN A 72 -9.67 -9.24 5.63
CA GLN A 72 -9.77 -7.78 5.55
C GLN A 72 -9.73 -7.29 4.10
N THR A 73 -8.92 -7.92 3.24
CA THR A 73 -8.91 -7.67 1.80
C THR A 73 -10.27 -7.93 1.17
N LYS A 74 -10.93 -9.06 1.50
CA LYS A 74 -12.29 -9.37 1.03
C LYS A 74 -13.30 -8.31 1.48
N ALA A 75 -13.28 -7.94 2.75
CA ALA A 75 -14.18 -6.93 3.28
C ALA A 75 -13.99 -5.54 2.63
N ALA A 76 -12.74 -5.14 2.38
CA ALA A 76 -12.44 -3.90 1.67
C ALA A 76 -12.96 -3.92 0.22
N LEU A 77 -12.82 -5.04 -0.48
CA LEU A 77 -13.36 -5.22 -1.84
C LEU A 77 -14.87 -5.15 -1.88
N GLU A 78 -15.56 -5.81 -0.95
CA GLU A 78 -17.01 -5.77 -0.82
C GLU A 78 -17.49 -4.31 -0.68
N LEU A 79 -16.88 -3.53 0.21
CA LEU A 79 -17.21 -2.10 0.37
C LEU A 79 -16.98 -1.28 -0.90
N LEU A 80 -15.93 -1.57 -1.66
CA LEU A 80 -15.68 -0.86 -2.93
C LEU A 80 -16.67 -1.28 -4.02
N HIS A 81 -17.06 -2.55 -4.09
CA HIS A 81 -18.08 -3.02 -5.03
C HIS A 81 -19.46 -2.42 -4.73
N GLU A 82 -19.86 -2.39 -3.45
CA GLU A 82 -21.14 -1.81 -3.03
C GLU A 82 -21.25 -0.32 -3.31
N ASN A 83 -20.16 0.42 -3.15
CA ASN A 83 -20.17 1.88 -3.27
C ASN A 83 -19.72 2.37 -4.66
N ALA A 84 -19.11 1.53 -5.48
CA ALA A 84 -18.64 1.79 -6.84
C ALA A 84 -17.94 3.15 -7.05
N PRO A 85 -17.00 3.57 -6.19
CA PRO A 85 -16.42 4.91 -6.25
C PRO A 85 -15.59 5.14 -7.52
N GLU A 86 -15.58 6.40 -7.98
CA GLU A 86 -14.67 6.83 -9.05
C GLU A 86 -13.34 7.38 -8.51
N LYS A 87 -13.36 7.87 -7.27
CA LYS A 87 -12.20 8.40 -6.54
C LYS A 87 -12.24 7.87 -5.13
N ILE A 88 -11.08 7.55 -4.59
CA ILE A 88 -10.95 6.98 -3.26
C ILE A 88 -9.89 7.78 -2.49
N VAL A 89 -10.25 8.23 -1.30
CA VAL A 89 -9.30 8.66 -0.28
C VAL A 89 -9.30 7.59 0.79
N THR A 90 -8.13 7.01 1.06
CA THR A 90 -7.96 6.02 2.13
C THR A 90 -7.18 6.65 3.27
N LEU A 91 -7.77 6.67 4.45
CA LEU A 91 -7.08 6.95 5.71
C LEU A 91 -6.75 5.61 6.32
N GLY A 92 -5.48 5.31 6.36
CA GLY A 92 -5.02 3.96 6.58
C GLY A 92 -4.18 3.77 7.82
N GLY A 93 -3.92 2.50 8.01
CA GLY A 93 -2.91 1.93 8.85
C GLY A 93 -1.56 1.89 8.14
N GLU A 94 -1.14 0.71 7.69
CA GLU A 94 0.17 0.52 7.05
C GLU A 94 0.05 0.44 5.50
N CYS A 95 1.18 0.37 4.80
CA CYS A 95 1.27 0.52 3.34
C CYS A 95 0.32 -0.37 2.54
N SER A 96 0.03 -1.58 3.03
CA SER A 96 -0.79 -2.55 2.29
C SER A 96 -2.28 -2.17 2.20
N VAL A 97 -2.75 -1.19 2.98
CA VAL A 97 -4.11 -0.66 2.82
C VAL A 97 -4.33 0.02 1.46
N SER A 98 -3.24 0.30 0.74
CA SER A 98 -3.28 0.83 -0.62
C SER A 98 -3.60 -0.23 -1.67
N VAL A 99 -3.35 -1.50 -1.39
CA VAL A 99 -3.43 -2.59 -2.39
C VAL A 99 -4.84 -2.71 -2.97
N VAL A 100 -5.85 -2.79 -2.12
CA VAL A 100 -7.25 -2.96 -2.55
C VAL A 100 -7.77 -1.76 -3.35
N PRO A 101 -7.71 -0.52 -2.85
CA PRO A 101 -8.22 0.63 -3.60
C PRO A 101 -7.45 0.88 -4.90
N PHE A 102 -6.14 0.62 -4.93
CA PHE A 102 -5.33 0.80 -6.13
C PHE A 102 -5.69 -0.21 -7.20
N THR A 103 -5.74 -1.50 -6.85
CA THR A 103 -6.10 -2.56 -7.81
C THR A 103 -7.54 -2.46 -8.28
N TYR A 104 -8.47 -1.96 -7.44
CA TYR A 104 -9.82 -1.62 -7.84
C TYR A 104 -9.81 -0.51 -8.92
N LEU A 105 -9.06 0.56 -8.71
CA LEU A 105 -8.93 1.63 -9.71
C LEU A 105 -8.19 1.16 -10.96
N ALA A 106 -7.21 0.25 -10.83
CA ALA A 106 -6.53 -0.34 -11.98
C ALA A 106 -7.48 -1.16 -12.87
N ALA A 107 -8.41 -1.90 -12.28
CA ALA A 107 -9.45 -2.60 -13.03
C ALA A 107 -10.43 -1.63 -13.73
N LYS A 108 -10.77 -0.52 -13.04
CA LYS A 108 -11.68 0.50 -13.56
C LYS A 108 -11.08 1.34 -14.69
N TYR A 109 -9.74 1.54 -14.68
CA TYR A 109 -9.02 2.40 -15.62
C TYR A 109 -7.75 1.71 -16.20
N PRO A 110 -7.88 0.55 -16.86
CA PRO A 110 -6.75 -0.34 -17.16
C PRO A 110 -5.66 0.27 -18.04
N ASP A 111 -6.00 1.23 -18.89
CA ASP A 111 -5.05 1.81 -19.85
C ASP A 111 -4.54 3.20 -19.46
N ASP A 112 -5.15 3.85 -18.49
CA ASP A 112 -4.90 5.25 -18.18
C ASP A 112 -4.64 5.50 -16.68
N ILE A 113 -4.00 4.56 -16.00
CA ILE A 113 -3.68 4.70 -14.57
C ILE A 113 -2.19 4.53 -14.32
N ALA A 114 -1.67 5.28 -13.34
CA ALA A 114 -0.29 5.18 -12.87
C ALA A 114 -0.23 5.17 -11.35
N ILE A 115 0.81 4.55 -10.78
CA ILE A 115 1.16 4.67 -9.37
C ILE A 115 2.27 5.70 -9.20
N VAL A 116 2.09 6.62 -8.26
CA VAL A 116 3.16 7.38 -7.61
C VAL A 116 3.22 6.93 -6.16
N TRP A 117 4.22 6.13 -5.84
CA TRP A 117 4.46 5.55 -4.52
C TRP A 117 5.42 6.45 -3.75
N ILE A 118 4.89 7.27 -2.84
CA ILE A 118 5.70 8.20 -2.04
C ILE A 118 6.04 7.56 -0.72
N ASP A 119 7.26 7.06 -0.63
CA ASP A 119 7.75 6.29 0.50
C ASP A 119 9.27 6.36 0.62
N ALA A 120 9.78 6.11 1.83
CA ALA A 120 11.19 5.86 2.10
C ALA A 120 11.65 4.52 1.53
N HIS A 121 10.75 3.54 1.49
CA HIS A 121 10.99 2.16 1.09
C HIS A 121 10.35 1.84 -0.27
N PRO A 122 10.79 0.81 -0.97
CA PRO A 122 10.22 0.43 -2.25
C PRO A 122 8.97 -0.45 -2.14
N ASP A 123 8.73 -1.08 -0.99
CA ASP A 123 7.65 -2.03 -0.69
C ASP A 123 7.46 -3.14 -1.75
N ILE A 124 8.58 -3.67 -2.21
CA ILE A 124 8.64 -4.70 -3.26
C ILE A 124 9.09 -6.07 -2.75
N ASN A 125 8.91 -6.35 -1.47
CA ASN A 125 9.14 -7.70 -0.95
C ASN A 125 8.18 -8.71 -1.60
N LEU A 126 8.56 -9.97 -1.49
CA LEU A 126 7.77 -11.12 -1.89
C LEU A 126 7.57 -12.05 -0.68
N PRO A 127 6.53 -12.89 -0.69
CA PRO A 127 6.43 -14.00 0.27
C PRO A 127 7.75 -14.79 0.29
N TYR A 128 8.17 -15.23 1.48
CA TYR A 128 9.44 -15.95 1.73
C TYR A 128 10.71 -15.11 1.75
N ASP A 129 10.69 -13.80 1.42
CA ASP A 129 11.77 -12.92 1.80
C ASP A 129 11.96 -12.93 3.32
N GLU A 130 13.09 -12.46 3.82
CA GLU A 130 13.41 -12.49 5.26
C GLU A 130 12.34 -11.77 6.09
N TYR A 131 11.98 -10.57 5.69
CA TYR A 131 10.93 -9.79 6.36
C TYR A 131 9.53 -10.22 5.90
N LYS A 132 8.66 -10.59 6.86
CA LYS A 132 7.35 -11.19 6.63
C LYS A 132 6.16 -10.22 6.66
N GLY A 133 6.42 -8.93 6.87
CA GLY A 133 5.38 -7.90 6.92
C GLY A 133 4.76 -7.64 5.55
N TYR A 134 3.44 -7.76 5.45
CA TYR A 134 2.74 -7.57 4.17
C TYR A 134 2.80 -6.13 3.66
N HIS A 135 3.00 -5.14 4.55
CA HIS A 135 3.18 -3.76 4.12
C HIS A 135 4.35 -3.61 3.14
N ALA A 136 5.47 -4.30 3.40
CA ALA A 136 6.62 -4.26 2.51
C ALA A 136 6.40 -5.01 1.17
N MET A 137 5.28 -5.71 1.00
CA MET A 137 4.86 -6.41 -0.23
C MET A 137 3.77 -5.64 -0.99
N ALA A 138 3.41 -4.45 -0.53
CA ALA A 138 2.25 -3.73 -1.03
C ALA A 138 2.38 -3.34 -2.50
N LEU A 139 3.55 -2.84 -2.91
CA LEU A 139 3.75 -2.45 -4.30
C LEU A 139 3.84 -3.66 -5.23
N THR A 140 4.51 -4.76 -4.83
CA THR A 140 4.52 -6.00 -5.63
C THR A 140 3.12 -6.57 -5.80
N ALA A 141 2.27 -6.54 -4.77
CA ALA A 141 0.88 -6.96 -4.88
C ALA A 141 0.09 -6.11 -5.90
N CYS A 142 0.28 -4.78 -5.88
CA CYS A 142 -0.30 -3.89 -6.90
C CYS A 142 0.19 -4.20 -8.33
N LEU A 143 1.40 -4.76 -8.47
CA LEU A 143 1.98 -5.16 -9.76
C LEU A 143 1.58 -6.60 -10.17
N GLY A 144 0.81 -7.30 -9.34
CA GLY A 144 0.36 -8.68 -9.60
C GLY A 144 1.43 -9.72 -9.27
N MET A 145 2.30 -9.44 -8.30
CA MET A 145 3.34 -10.35 -7.81
C MET A 145 3.16 -10.57 -6.31
N GLY A 146 3.29 -11.81 -5.82
CA GLY A 146 3.17 -12.12 -4.40
C GLY A 146 2.37 -13.37 -4.12
N ASP A 147 1.56 -13.35 -3.06
CA ASP A 147 0.73 -14.46 -2.63
C ASP A 147 -0.43 -14.70 -3.60
N GLU A 148 -0.52 -15.93 -4.10
CA GLU A 148 -1.48 -16.29 -5.17
C GLU A 148 -2.94 -16.09 -4.74
N GLU A 149 -3.30 -16.46 -3.52
CA GLU A 149 -4.69 -16.33 -3.04
C GLU A 149 -5.09 -14.86 -2.87
N ILE A 150 -4.17 -14.02 -2.37
CA ILE A 150 -4.41 -12.58 -2.30
C ILE A 150 -4.54 -12.01 -3.72
N LEU A 151 -3.64 -12.36 -4.62
CA LEU A 151 -3.66 -11.87 -6.01
C LEU A 151 -4.92 -12.24 -6.76
N GLN A 152 -5.48 -13.44 -6.52
CA GLN A 152 -6.75 -13.88 -7.12
C GLN A 152 -7.96 -13.06 -6.66
N LEU A 153 -7.88 -12.43 -5.49
CA LEU A 153 -8.93 -11.51 -5.02
C LEU A 153 -8.87 -10.15 -5.70
N LEU A 154 -7.66 -9.70 -6.07
CA LEU A 154 -7.45 -8.34 -6.55
C LEU A 154 -8.03 -8.14 -7.95
N PRO A 155 -8.86 -7.09 -8.16
CA PRO A 155 -9.62 -6.92 -9.41
C PRO A 155 -8.77 -6.48 -10.60
N GLY A 156 -7.59 -5.92 -10.37
CA GLY A 156 -6.69 -5.45 -11.41
C GLY A 156 -5.25 -5.37 -10.96
N LYS A 157 -4.37 -4.94 -11.86
CA LYS A 157 -2.95 -4.72 -11.57
C LYS A 157 -2.37 -3.60 -12.40
N PHE A 158 -1.28 -3.03 -11.93
CA PHE A 158 -0.54 -1.99 -12.66
C PHE A 158 0.56 -2.59 -13.53
N LYS A 159 0.90 -1.85 -14.58
CA LYS A 159 2.11 -2.11 -15.38
C LYS A 159 3.31 -1.49 -14.66
N VAL A 160 4.44 -2.19 -14.62
CA VAL A 160 5.69 -1.67 -14.05
C VAL A 160 6.09 -0.34 -14.68
N SER A 161 5.92 -0.19 -16.00
CA SER A 161 6.19 1.06 -16.74
C SER A 161 5.33 2.25 -16.28
N ASN A 162 4.24 1.98 -15.57
CA ASN A 162 3.31 2.97 -15.02
C ASN A 162 3.48 3.17 -13.51
N THR A 163 4.64 2.80 -12.97
CA THR A 163 4.95 2.88 -11.53
C THR A 163 6.18 3.73 -11.31
N LEU A 164 6.08 4.68 -10.39
CA LEU A 164 7.16 5.55 -9.95
C LEU A 164 7.23 5.55 -8.43
N ILE A 165 8.40 5.24 -7.87
CA ILE A 165 8.68 5.40 -6.44
C ILE A 165 9.31 6.77 -6.22
N VAL A 166 8.85 7.50 -5.22
CA VAL A 166 9.30 8.87 -4.91
C VAL A 166 9.70 8.97 -3.45
N GLY A 167 10.87 9.52 -3.17
CA GLY A 167 11.41 9.64 -1.83
C GLY A 167 12.20 8.42 -1.36
N LEU A 168 12.52 7.52 -2.29
CA LEU A 168 13.23 6.27 -2.03
C LEU A 168 14.63 6.53 -1.47
N ARG A 169 14.89 6.04 -0.25
CA ARG A 169 16.16 6.26 0.46
C ARG A 169 16.58 5.11 1.38
N SER A 170 15.72 4.11 1.57
CA SER A 170 15.98 2.98 2.47
C SER A 170 15.55 1.67 1.82
N TRP A 171 16.49 0.81 1.51
CA TRP A 171 16.27 -0.54 1.00
C TRP A 171 17.57 -1.36 1.06
N ASP A 172 17.45 -2.68 1.21
CA ASP A 172 18.58 -3.60 1.16
C ASP A 172 19.07 -3.88 -0.27
N GLU A 173 20.19 -4.58 -0.39
CA GLU A 173 20.77 -4.90 -1.71
C GLU A 173 19.88 -5.82 -2.54
N GLY A 174 19.17 -6.76 -1.92
CA GLY A 174 18.21 -7.64 -2.62
C GLY A 174 17.05 -6.86 -3.21
N MET A 175 16.54 -5.88 -2.48
CA MET A 175 15.50 -4.97 -2.99
C MET A 175 16.02 -4.06 -4.10
N LYS A 176 17.27 -3.57 -4.01
CA LYS A 176 17.88 -2.78 -5.09
C LYS A 176 17.99 -3.58 -6.38
N GLU A 177 18.47 -4.81 -6.26
CA GLU A 177 18.57 -5.72 -7.42
C GLU A 177 17.18 -6.01 -8.00
N ARG A 178 16.19 -6.33 -7.16
CA ARG A 178 14.82 -6.56 -7.58
C ARG A 178 14.22 -5.34 -8.28
N GLN A 179 14.35 -4.14 -7.71
CA GLN A 179 13.89 -2.90 -8.33
C GLN A 179 14.49 -2.70 -9.73
N LYS A 180 15.80 -2.91 -9.84
CA LYS A 180 16.53 -2.82 -11.10
C LYS A 180 16.04 -3.85 -12.12
N ASN A 181 15.90 -5.11 -11.71
CA ASN A 181 15.44 -6.20 -12.57
C ASN A 181 14.01 -6.01 -13.05
N LEU A 182 13.13 -5.47 -12.20
CA LEU A 182 11.78 -5.11 -12.57
C LEU A 182 11.72 -3.84 -13.45
N GLY A 183 12.74 -2.99 -13.41
CA GLY A 183 12.78 -1.74 -14.15
C GLY A 183 11.89 -0.65 -13.53
N ILE A 184 11.60 -0.72 -12.23
CA ILE A 184 10.80 0.29 -11.54
C ILE A 184 11.65 1.54 -11.33
N LYS A 185 11.16 2.69 -11.81
CA LYS A 185 11.84 3.97 -11.63
C LYS A 185 11.66 4.47 -10.19
N GLY A 186 12.77 4.89 -9.57
CA GLY A 186 12.78 5.61 -8.29
C GLY A 186 13.30 7.03 -8.46
N LEU A 187 12.86 7.92 -7.58
CA LEU A 187 13.39 9.27 -7.39
C LEU A 187 13.77 9.43 -5.91
N SER A 188 15.01 9.81 -5.65
CA SER A 188 15.45 10.11 -4.28
C SER A 188 14.88 11.44 -3.77
N PRO A 189 14.91 11.70 -2.44
CA PRO A 189 14.53 12.99 -1.89
C PRO A 189 15.31 14.16 -2.51
N GLU A 190 16.61 13.97 -2.76
CA GLU A 190 17.49 14.99 -3.35
C GLU A 190 17.11 15.30 -4.81
N GLU A 191 16.76 14.27 -5.59
CA GLU A 191 16.28 14.45 -6.97
C GLU A 191 14.97 15.24 -7.00
N VAL A 192 14.04 14.94 -6.09
CA VAL A 192 12.75 15.64 -5.97
C VAL A 192 12.93 17.07 -5.47
N ALA A 193 13.81 17.29 -4.48
CA ALA A 193 14.13 18.63 -3.99
C ALA A 193 14.76 19.51 -5.06
N LYS A 194 15.59 18.93 -5.93
CA LYS A 194 16.23 19.63 -7.05
C LYS A 194 15.24 19.99 -8.16
N ASP A 195 14.32 19.09 -8.50
CA ASP A 195 13.27 19.32 -9.51
C ASP A 195 12.00 18.53 -9.19
N SER A 196 11.10 19.12 -8.42
CA SER A 196 9.79 18.52 -8.11
C SER A 196 8.89 18.32 -9.35
N SER A 197 9.17 19.06 -10.44
CA SER A 197 8.42 18.89 -11.70
C SER A 197 8.74 17.56 -12.41
N SER A 198 9.79 16.86 -11.99
CA SER A 198 10.18 15.53 -12.52
C SER A 198 9.05 14.50 -12.42
N ILE A 199 8.25 14.54 -11.36
CA ILE A 199 7.07 13.67 -11.15
C ILE A 199 6.02 13.98 -12.21
N LEU A 200 5.69 15.26 -12.43
CA LEU A 200 4.70 15.66 -13.44
C LEU A 200 5.19 15.36 -14.86
N LYS A 201 6.48 15.57 -15.14
CA LYS A 201 7.09 15.20 -16.41
C LYS A 201 7.00 13.68 -16.67
N TRP A 202 7.21 12.88 -15.63
CA TRP A 202 7.06 11.44 -15.75
C TRP A 202 5.60 11.03 -15.98
N LEU A 203 4.64 11.61 -15.26
CA LEU A 203 3.21 11.34 -15.41
C LEU A 203 2.72 11.67 -16.83
N LYS A 204 3.19 12.76 -17.42
CA LYS A 204 2.77 13.21 -18.77
C LYS A 204 3.42 12.42 -19.92
N ARG A 205 4.40 11.56 -19.67
CA ARG A 205 5.07 10.77 -20.72
C ARG A 205 4.09 9.82 -21.41
N GLY A 206 3.72 10.16 -22.65
CA GLY A 206 2.84 9.33 -23.48
C GLY A 206 1.38 9.24 -23.04
N ARG A 207 0.92 10.15 -22.16
CA ARG A 207 -0.44 10.18 -21.65
C ARG A 207 -1.03 11.58 -21.75
N ALA A 208 -2.22 11.69 -22.30
CA ALA A 208 -2.91 12.99 -22.40
C ALA A 208 -3.45 13.44 -21.03
N HIS A 209 -4.07 12.55 -20.28
CA HIS A 209 -4.70 12.82 -18.97
C HIS A 209 -4.62 11.58 -18.06
N PRO A 210 -3.43 11.25 -17.50
CA PRO A 210 -3.31 10.04 -16.68
C PRO A 210 -4.16 10.16 -15.42
N LYS A 211 -4.95 9.13 -15.15
CA LYS A 211 -5.54 8.91 -13.82
C LYS A 211 -4.43 8.44 -12.88
N LEU A 212 -4.47 8.87 -11.65
CA LEU A 212 -3.39 8.69 -10.72
C LEU A 212 -3.86 7.96 -9.47
N SER A 213 -3.21 6.85 -9.17
CA SER A 213 -3.21 6.28 -7.83
C SER A 213 -1.98 6.79 -7.08
N PHE A 214 -2.25 7.47 -5.99
CA PHE A 214 -1.25 8.14 -5.20
C PHE A 214 -1.27 7.57 -3.78
N THR A 215 -0.12 7.12 -3.29
CA THR A 215 0.07 6.81 -1.89
C THR A 215 1.08 7.77 -1.28
N SER A 216 0.84 8.18 -0.06
CA SER A 216 1.79 8.90 0.76
C SER A 216 1.80 8.24 2.12
N ILE A 217 2.95 7.70 2.49
CA ILE A 217 3.17 7.03 3.76
C ILE A 217 4.09 7.90 4.59
N TRP A 218 3.59 8.28 5.75
CA TRP A 218 4.35 9.04 6.75
C TRP A 218 4.91 8.07 7.77
N THR A 219 6.17 7.71 7.61
CA THR A 219 6.96 6.93 8.58
C THR A 219 7.98 7.79 9.28
#